data_ff4848b55b0c020b32a212c97f777170
#
_entry.id   ff4848b55b0c020b32a212c97f777170
#
_cell.length_a   1.000
_cell.length_b   1.000
_cell.length_c   1.000
_cell.angle_alpha   90.00
_cell.angle_beta   90.00
_cell.angle_gamma   90.00
#
_symmetry.space_group_name_H-M   'P 1'
#
loop_
_entity.id
_entity.type
_entity.pdbx_description
1 polymer ?
#
loop_
_entity_poly.entity_id
_entity_poly.type
_entity_poly.pdbx_seq_one_letter_code
_entity_poly.pdbx_strand_id
1 'polypeptide(L)'
;MARIVVNETASFVSLDVNASGTFGNASLAMADTGNVLTVPALQDVTINATPGTFTWEQLDSLSQQIVTTPSTNSISLNMVLDDAAFFTGTGSTAGLWDITNNKTKAYFRLYLNGESSGDYYVEGEGYLSGLAPTVSPTAPVWVSPMEILVDGNYTQSTV
;
A
#
# COMPACT_ATOMS: atom_id res chain seq x y z
N MET A 1 3.45 11.48 24.50
CA MET A 1 3.55 10.59 23.32
C MET A 1 2.36 10.87 22.45
N ALA A 2 2.59 11.41 21.24
CA ALA A 2 1.52 11.66 20.28
C ALA A 2 1.06 10.34 19.66
N ARG A 3 -0.24 10.11 19.57
CA ARG A 3 -0.84 8.96 18.90
C ARG A 3 -1.25 9.39 17.50
N ILE A 4 -1.06 8.53 16.51
CA ILE A 4 -1.71 8.70 15.21
C ILE A 4 -3.17 8.32 15.43
N VAL A 5 -4.05 9.30 15.32
CA VAL A 5 -5.48 9.13 15.54
C VAL A 5 -6.18 9.32 14.22
N VAL A 6 -6.96 8.34 13.79
CA VAL A 6 -7.90 8.50 12.69
C VAL A 6 -9.05 9.36 13.21
N ASN A 7 -9.19 10.57 12.67
CA ASN A 7 -10.19 11.53 13.14
C ASN A 7 -11.54 11.24 12.48
N GLU A 8 -12.56 11.02 13.28
CA GLU A 8 -13.91 10.67 12.83
C GLU A 8 -14.58 11.77 11.96
N THR A 9 -14.05 12.98 11.93
CA THR A 9 -14.73 14.12 11.30
C THR A 9 -14.19 14.52 9.92
N ALA A 10 -12.95 14.21 9.57
CA ALA A 10 -12.34 14.68 8.32
C ALA A 10 -11.12 13.88 7.83
N SER A 11 -10.64 12.92 8.57
CA SER A 11 -9.45 12.19 8.17
C SER A 11 -9.73 10.71 8.07
N PHE A 12 -9.37 10.21 6.98
CA PHE A 12 -9.50 8.81 6.66
C PHE A 12 -8.13 8.28 6.31
N VAL A 13 -7.96 7.02 6.52
CA VAL A 13 -6.92 6.28 5.84
C VAL A 13 -7.32 6.26 4.36
N SER A 14 -6.47 6.76 3.50
CA SER A 14 -6.65 6.72 2.05
C SER A 14 -5.42 6.12 1.38
N LEU A 15 -5.62 5.50 0.25
CA LEU A 15 -4.56 4.90 -0.55
C LEU A 15 -4.61 5.46 -1.96
N ASP A 16 -3.50 6.05 -2.37
CA ASP A 16 -3.28 6.50 -3.73
C ASP A 16 -2.32 5.57 -4.46
N VAL A 17 -2.59 5.29 -5.73
CA VAL A 17 -1.79 4.43 -6.60
C VAL A 17 -1.49 5.15 -7.90
N ASN A 18 -0.25 5.08 -8.38
CA ASN A 18 0.14 5.56 -9.70
C ASN A 18 0.96 4.49 -10.43
N ALA A 19 0.43 3.96 -11.51
CA ALA A 19 1.10 2.95 -12.34
C ALA A 19 1.74 3.54 -13.61
N SER A 20 1.80 4.85 -13.71
CA SER A 20 2.42 5.56 -14.84
C SER A 20 3.83 6.06 -14.49
N GLY A 21 4.67 6.23 -15.50
CA GLY A 21 5.96 6.88 -15.37
C GLY A 21 7.15 5.95 -15.14
N THR A 22 8.27 6.56 -14.78
CA THR A 22 9.56 5.87 -14.54
C THR A 22 9.72 5.63 -13.04
N PHE A 23 10.01 4.38 -12.66
CA PHE A 23 10.16 3.99 -11.26
C PHE A 23 11.47 4.51 -10.64
N GLY A 24 11.49 4.61 -9.31
CA GLY A 24 12.63 5.04 -8.50
C GLY A 24 12.40 6.29 -7.66
N ASN A 25 11.27 6.99 -7.82
CA ASN A 25 10.93 8.14 -6.98
C ASN A 25 9.42 8.27 -6.77
N ALA A 26 8.92 7.66 -5.70
CA ALA A 26 7.49 7.67 -5.37
C ALA A 26 6.95 9.09 -5.16
N SER A 27 7.69 9.96 -4.50
CA SER A 27 7.24 11.33 -4.23
C SER A 27 6.99 12.15 -5.50
N LEU A 28 7.84 12.00 -6.53
CA LEU A 28 7.60 12.66 -7.81
C LEU A 28 6.41 12.05 -8.57
N ALA A 29 6.27 10.73 -8.53
CA ALA A 29 5.16 10.03 -9.17
C ALA A 29 3.83 10.40 -8.53
N MET A 30 3.78 10.53 -7.20
CA MET A 30 2.57 10.91 -6.47
C MET A 30 2.27 12.42 -6.53
N ALA A 31 3.19 13.24 -6.98
CA ALA A 31 2.94 14.65 -7.28
C ALA A 31 2.18 14.85 -8.61
N ASP A 32 2.16 13.87 -9.49
CA ASP A 32 1.40 13.87 -10.74
C ASP A 32 -0.07 13.48 -10.52
N THR A 33 -0.85 14.41 -10.01
CA THR A 33 -2.25 14.19 -9.64
C THR A 33 -3.15 13.78 -10.82
N GLY A 34 -2.73 14.04 -12.06
CA GLY A 34 -3.47 13.61 -13.26
C GLY A 34 -3.43 12.11 -13.51
N ASN A 35 -2.48 11.41 -12.91
CA ASN A 35 -2.28 9.96 -13.07
C ASN A 35 -2.40 9.20 -11.75
N VAL A 36 -2.80 9.85 -10.67
CA VAL A 36 -3.01 9.24 -9.37
C VAL A 36 -4.42 8.69 -9.27
N LEU A 37 -4.52 7.42 -8.95
CA LEU A 37 -5.76 6.69 -8.71
C LEU A 37 -5.97 6.57 -7.21
N THR A 38 -6.99 7.23 -6.66
CA THR A 38 -7.38 7.08 -5.25
C THR A 38 -8.25 5.83 -5.08
N VAL A 39 -7.87 4.95 -4.18
CA VAL A 39 -8.63 3.75 -3.84
C VAL A 39 -9.71 4.12 -2.82
N PRO A 40 -10.99 4.06 -3.20
CA PRO A 40 -12.08 4.49 -2.32
C PRO A 40 -12.41 3.44 -1.26
N ALA A 41 -13.06 3.90 -0.21
CA ALA A 41 -13.77 3.08 0.78
C ALA A 41 -12.98 1.91 1.35
N LEU A 42 -11.78 2.21 1.89
CA LEU A 42 -11.00 1.24 2.64
C LEU A 42 -11.74 0.83 3.92
N GLN A 43 -11.82 -0.47 4.18
CA GLN A 43 -12.49 -1.02 5.37
C GLN A 43 -11.50 -1.32 6.49
N ASP A 44 -10.38 -1.91 6.15
CA ASP A 44 -9.26 -2.15 7.06
C ASP A 44 -7.93 -2.06 6.30
N VAL A 45 -6.86 -1.77 7.01
CA VAL A 45 -5.50 -1.69 6.47
C VAL A 45 -4.52 -2.22 7.50
N THR A 46 -3.63 -3.11 7.06
CA THR A 46 -2.52 -3.62 7.85
C THR A 46 -1.21 -3.39 7.12
N ILE A 47 -0.27 -2.71 7.77
CA ILE A 47 1.07 -2.49 7.25
C ILE A 47 2.00 -3.52 7.91
N ASN A 48 2.63 -4.36 7.10
CA ASN A 48 3.61 -5.33 7.55
C ASN A 48 5.01 -4.85 7.16
N ALA A 49 5.89 -4.73 8.16
CA ALA A 49 7.30 -4.42 7.98
C ALA A 49 8.09 -5.48 8.76
N THR A 50 8.49 -6.53 8.08
CA THR A 50 9.17 -7.66 8.71
C THR A 50 10.62 -7.71 8.26
N PRO A 51 11.58 -7.37 9.15
CA PRO A 51 13.00 -7.56 8.85
C PRO A 51 13.30 -9.05 8.74
N GLY A 52 13.98 -9.44 7.68
CA GLY A 52 14.53 -10.79 7.57
C GLY A 52 15.71 -10.96 8.53
N THR A 53 15.83 -12.13 9.14
CA THR A 53 16.97 -12.49 9.97
C THR A 53 17.46 -13.89 9.61
N PHE A 54 18.77 -14.04 9.62
CA PHE A 54 19.43 -15.34 9.55
C PHE A 54 20.25 -15.57 10.81
N THR A 55 20.05 -16.70 11.42
CA THR A 55 20.76 -17.08 12.65
C THR A 55 21.61 -18.30 12.43
N TRP A 56 22.81 -18.34 13.02
CA TRP A 56 23.67 -19.52 13.04
C TRP A 56 24.40 -19.63 14.36
N GLU A 57 24.86 -20.84 14.64
CA GLU A 57 25.69 -21.15 15.79
C GLU A 57 27.08 -21.56 15.31
N GLN A 58 28.09 -21.16 16.05
CA GLN A 58 29.48 -21.59 15.82
C GLN A 58 29.89 -22.56 16.94
N LEU A 59 30.65 -23.60 16.58
CA LEU A 59 31.10 -24.62 17.54
C LEU A 59 32.08 -24.06 18.59
N ASP A 60 32.69 -22.93 18.31
CA ASP A 60 33.63 -22.24 19.20
C ASP A 60 32.98 -21.07 19.99
N SER A 61 31.69 -20.88 19.83
CA SER A 61 30.92 -19.82 20.51
C SER A 61 29.65 -20.38 21.13
N LEU A 62 29.43 -20.02 22.38
CA LEU A 62 28.17 -20.35 23.08
C LEU A 62 27.03 -19.38 22.74
N SER A 63 27.28 -18.41 21.87
CA SER A 63 26.32 -17.38 21.48
C SER A 63 25.81 -17.61 20.07
N GLN A 64 24.50 -17.52 19.90
CA GLN A 64 23.88 -17.46 18.58
C GLN A 64 24.23 -16.17 17.88
N GLN A 65 24.65 -16.25 16.62
CA GLN A 65 24.93 -15.11 15.76
C GLN A 65 23.69 -14.77 14.92
N ILE A 66 23.41 -13.49 14.75
CA ILE A 66 22.25 -12.99 13.99
C ILE A 66 22.73 -11.99 12.93
N VAL A 67 22.33 -12.22 11.68
CA VAL A 67 22.50 -11.26 10.58
C VAL A 67 21.14 -10.89 10.03
N THR A 68 20.95 -9.61 9.74
CA THR A 68 19.76 -9.14 9.04
C THR A 68 19.82 -9.48 7.56
N THR A 69 18.73 -9.97 7.04
CA THR A 69 18.51 -10.20 5.61
C THR A 69 17.51 -9.18 5.06
N PRO A 70 17.30 -9.08 3.75
CA PRO A 70 16.29 -8.18 3.18
C PRO A 70 14.93 -8.36 3.84
N SER A 71 14.25 -7.25 4.13
CA SER A 71 12.92 -7.24 4.71
C SER A 71 11.86 -7.64 3.69
N THR A 72 10.79 -8.28 4.17
CA THR A 72 9.57 -8.49 3.40
C THR A 72 8.54 -7.50 3.88
N ASN A 73 8.13 -6.60 3.00
CA ASN A 73 7.20 -5.53 3.29
C ASN A 73 5.92 -5.73 2.47
N SER A 74 4.77 -5.61 3.11
CA SER A 74 3.48 -5.65 2.40
C SER A 74 2.43 -4.78 3.11
N ILE A 75 1.43 -4.36 2.35
CA ILE A 75 0.24 -3.70 2.88
C ILE A 75 -0.94 -4.56 2.47
N SER A 76 -1.70 -5.03 3.45
CA SER A 76 -2.93 -5.78 3.24
C SER A 76 -4.12 -4.91 3.59
N LEU A 77 -5.13 -4.91 2.74
CA LEU A 77 -6.34 -4.11 2.95
C LEU A 77 -7.58 -4.77 2.36
N ASN A 78 -8.74 -4.33 2.83
CA ASN A 78 -10.04 -4.61 2.23
C ASN A 78 -10.67 -3.30 1.77
N MET A 79 -11.33 -3.34 0.62
CA MET A 79 -11.99 -2.18 0.04
C MET A 79 -13.37 -2.52 -0.50
N VAL A 80 -14.26 -1.54 -0.52
CA VAL A 80 -15.49 -1.59 -1.32
C VAL A 80 -15.14 -1.15 -2.73
N LEU A 81 -15.59 -1.91 -3.72
CA LEU A 81 -15.26 -1.65 -5.12
C LEU A 81 -16.02 -0.45 -5.67
N ASP A 82 -15.30 0.36 -6.40
CA ASP A 82 -15.80 1.47 -7.19
C ASP A 82 -15.43 1.23 -8.66
N ASP A 83 -16.37 1.49 -9.57
CA ASP A 83 -16.19 1.24 -11.00
C ASP A 83 -15.00 2.01 -11.59
N ALA A 84 -14.85 3.27 -11.22
CA ALA A 84 -13.77 4.10 -11.72
C ALA A 84 -12.40 3.61 -11.27
N ALA A 85 -12.23 3.37 -9.97
CA ALA A 85 -10.97 2.92 -9.41
C ALA A 85 -10.63 1.48 -9.81
N PHE A 86 -11.64 0.60 -9.87
CA PHE A 86 -11.41 -0.82 -10.08
C PHE A 86 -11.16 -1.18 -11.56
N PHE A 87 -11.94 -0.63 -12.48
CA PHE A 87 -11.86 -0.97 -13.92
C PHE A 87 -11.29 0.14 -14.79
N THR A 88 -11.74 1.39 -14.60
CA THR A 88 -11.45 2.47 -15.55
C THR A 88 -10.07 3.09 -15.35
N GLY A 89 -9.70 3.37 -14.11
CA GLY A 89 -8.46 4.07 -13.77
C GLY A 89 -8.54 5.59 -13.92
N THR A 90 -7.39 6.26 -13.83
CA THR A 90 -7.27 7.73 -13.92
C THR A 90 -6.06 8.10 -14.77
N GLY A 91 -6.27 8.94 -15.78
CA GLY A 91 -5.21 9.38 -16.68
C GLY A 91 -4.52 8.22 -17.38
N SER A 92 -3.22 8.07 -17.19
CA SER A 92 -2.42 6.96 -17.72
C SER A 92 -2.34 5.75 -16.76
N THR A 93 -2.89 5.86 -15.56
CA THR A 93 -2.96 4.75 -14.59
C THR A 93 -4.23 3.96 -14.85
N ALA A 94 -4.07 2.69 -15.21
CA ALA A 94 -5.17 1.75 -15.41
C ALA A 94 -5.91 1.46 -14.10
N GLY A 95 -7.09 0.86 -14.17
CA GLY A 95 -7.80 0.40 -12.99
C GLY A 95 -7.04 -0.69 -12.23
N LEU A 96 -7.36 -0.88 -10.96
CA LEU A 96 -6.70 -1.85 -10.07
C LEU A 96 -6.72 -3.27 -10.64
N TRP A 97 -7.81 -3.64 -11.32
CA TRP A 97 -7.93 -4.93 -11.98
C TRP A 97 -6.85 -5.14 -13.05
N ASP A 98 -6.67 -4.17 -13.93
CA ASP A 98 -5.68 -4.26 -15.01
C ASP A 98 -4.26 -4.18 -14.49
N ILE A 99 -3.98 -3.31 -13.50
CA ILE A 99 -2.67 -3.22 -12.86
C ILE A 99 -2.28 -4.59 -12.28
N THR A 100 -3.20 -5.23 -11.56
CA THR A 100 -2.97 -6.53 -10.93
C THR A 100 -2.82 -7.64 -11.97
N ASN A 101 -3.73 -7.71 -12.95
CA ASN A 101 -3.76 -8.75 -13.97
C ASN A 101 -2.52 -8.70 -14.88
N ASN A 102 -2.08 -7.50 -15.23
CA ASN A 102 -0.91 -7.27 -16.07
C ASN A 102 0.41 -7.29 -15.27
N LYS A 103 0.34 -7.45 -13.94
CA LYS A 103 1.51 -7.41 -13.04
C LYS A 103 2.31 -6.13 -13.21
N THR A 104 1.61 -5.03 -13.41
CA THR A 104 2.25 -3.72 -13.57
C THR A 104 2.74 -3.24 -12.21
N LYS A 105 4.00 -2.83 -12.15
CA LYS A 105 4.55 -2.18 -10.96
C LYS A 105 3.88 -0.83 -10.78
N ALA A 106 3.61 -0.45 -9.55
CA ALA A 106 2.96 0.81 -9.24
C ALA A 106 3.62 1.48 -8.04
N TYR A 107 3.56 2.81 -8.01
CA TYR A 107 3.78 3.58 -6.80
C TYR A 107 2.52 3.57 -5.95
N PHE A 108 2.69 3.61 -4.63
CA PHE A 108 1.59 3.78 -3.70
C PHE A 108 1.94 4.81 -2.64
N ARG A 109 0.92 5.50 -2.13
CA ARG A 109 1.00 6.35 -0.95
C ARG A 109 -0.21 6.06 -0.08
N LEU A 110 0.04 5.62 1.15
CA LEU A 110 -0.97 5.34 2.15
C LEU A 110 -0.95 6.46 3.19
N TYR A 111 -2.00 7.25 3.23
CA TYR A 111 -2.22 8.29 4.23
C TYR A 111 -2.78 7.67 5.50
N LEU A 112 -2.20 7.98 6.65
CA LEU A 112 -2.52 7.32 7.92
C LEU A 112 -3.57 8.05 8.74
N ASN A 113 -3.69 9.36 8.55
CA ASN A 113 -4.57 10.22 9.34
C ASN A 113 -5.14 11.40 8.56
N GLY A 114 -5.10 11.35 7.24
CA GLY A 114 -5.60 12.38 6.34
C GLY A 114 -4.56 12.88 5.35
N GLU A 115 -4.96 13.87 4.56
CA GLU A 115 -4.16 14.46 3.48
C GLU A 115 -3.87 15.94 3.72
N SER A 116 -4.00 16.39 4.96
CA SER A 116 -3.73 17.78 5.35
C SER A 116 -2.25 17.98 5.67
N SER A 117 -1.78 19.22 5.59
CA SER A 117 -0.40 19.55 5.94
C SER A 117 -0.06 19.11 7.36
N GLY A 118 0.99 18.31 7.50
CA GLY A 118 1.43 17.71 8.75
C GLY A 118 0.91 16.30 9.02
N ASP A 119 0.01 15.77 8.20
CA ASP A 119 -0.46 14.39 8.29
C ASP A 119 0.61 13.42 7.78
N TYR A 120 0.65 12.23 8.38
CA TYR A 120 1.64 11.22 8.05
C TYR A 120 1.19 10.31 6.91
N TYR A 121 2.13 9.95 6.06
CA TYR A 121 1.94 8.93 5.04
C TYR A 121 3.14 7.97 4.95
N VAL A 122 2.87 6.83 4.37
CA VAL A 122 3.88 5.84 3.99
C VAL A 122 3.79 5.63 2.49
N GLU A 123 4.92 5.70 1.80
CA GLU A 123 4.96 5.52 0.36
C GLU A 123 6.05 4.54 -0.07
N GLY A 124 5.92 4.04 -1.28
CA GLY A 124 6.88 3.14 -1.89
C GLY A 124 6.43 2.72 -3.28
N GLU A 125 7.07 1.68 -3.78
CA GLU A 125 6.71 1.04 -5.03
C GLU A 125 6.53 -0.46 -4.84
N GLY A 126 5.72 -1.08 -5.66
CA GLY A 126 5.46 -2.51 -5.52
C GLY A 126 4.47 -3.05 -6.54
N TYR A 127 3.97 -4.23 -6.26
CA TYR A 127 3.02 -4.96 -7.10
C TYR A 127 1.73 -5.20 -6.33
N LEU A 128 0.60 -4.96 -6.99
CA LEU A 128 -0.71 -5.27 -6.44
C LEU A 128 -1.03 -6.74 -6.68
N SER A 129 -1.62 -7.38 -5.67
CA SER A 129 -2.02 -8.79 -5.72
C SER A 129 -3.25 -9.05 -4.85
N GLY A 130 -3.74 -10.27 -4.86
CA GLY A 130 -4.77 -10.75 -3.94
C GLY A 130 -6.18 -10.22 -4.20
N LEU A 131 -6.45 -9.61 -5.37
CA LEU A 131 -7.80 -9.19 -5.71
C LEU A 131 -8.73 -10.41 -5.82
N ALA A 132 -9.80 -10.41 -5.03
CA ALA A 132 -10.82 -11.46 -4.98
C ALA A 132 -12.21 -10.83 -4.77
N PRO A 133 -12.78 -10.19 -5.81
CA PRO A 133 -14.08 -9.53 -5.69
C PRO A 133 -15.18 -10.49 -5.23
N THR A 134 -15.88 -10.12 -4.18
CA THR A 134 -16.94 -10.93 -3.57
C THR A 134 -18.15 -10.06 -3.28
N VAL A 135 -19.33 -10.61 -3.50
CA VAL A 135 -20.62 -10.01 -3.12
C VAL A 135 -21.44 -11.00 -2.29
N SER A 136 -22.15 -10.52 -1.31
CA SER A 136 -23.02 -11.34 -0.45
C SER A 136 -24.46 -10.80 -0.47
N PRO A 137 -25.48 -11.66 -0.36
CA PRO A 137 -26.88 -11.23 -0.26
C PRO A 137 -27.16 -10.33 0.95
N THR A 138 -26.38 -10.48 2.02
CA THR A 138 -26.52 -9.70 3.25
C THR A 138 -25.76 -8.36 3.19
N ALA A 139 -24.85 -8.21 2.26
CA ALA A 139 -24.10 -6.99 1.99
C ALA A 139 -24.03 -6.80 0.47
N PRO A 140 -25.02 -6.17 -0.15
CA PRO A 140 -25.16 -6.09 -1.61
C PRO A 140 -24.22 -5.06 -2.24
N VAL A 141 -22.97 -5.08 -1.81
CA VAL A 141 -21.85 -4.30 -2.37
C VAL A 141 -20.71 -5.25 -2.67
N TRP A 142 -20.00 -4.97 -3.72
CA TRP A 142 -18.78 -5.70 -4.04
C TRP A 142 -17.64 -5.24 -3.11
N VAL A 143 -16.98 -6.21 -2.49
CA VAL A 143 -15.78 -5.99 -1.67
C VAL A 143 -14.65 -6.85 -2.19
N SER A 144 -13.41 -6.40 -2.02
CA SER A 144 -12.24 -7.18 -2.37
C SER A 144 -11.11 -6.97 -1.37
N PRO A 145 -10.42 -8.03 -0.96
CA PRO A 145 -9.09 -7.88 -0.41
C PRO A 145 -8.14 -7.39 -1.50
N MET A 146 -7.06 -6.75 -1.08
CA MET A 146 -5.92 -6.41 -1.91
C MET A 146 -4.66 -6.43 -1.06
N GLU A 147 -3.56 -6.85 -1.65
CA GLU A 147 -2.25 -6.79 -1.04
C GLU A 147 -1.28 -6.03 -1.95
N ILE A 148 -0.50 -5.14 -1.38
CA ILE A 148 0.62 -4.48 -2.06
C ILE A 148 1.89 -5.16 -1.58
N LEU A 149 2.57 -5.85 -2.48
CA LEU A 149 3.89 -6.44 -2.24
C LEU A 149 4.92 -5.35 -2.53
N VAL A 150 5.53 -4.81 -1.48
CA VAL A 150 6.43 -3.66 -1.58
C VAL A 150 7.80 -4.11 -2.09
N ASP A 151 8.27 -3.44 -3.13
CA ASP A 151 9.61 -3.65 -3.67
C ASP A 151 10.59 -2.71 -2.99
N GLY A 152 11.31 -3.23 -2.00
CA GLY A 152 12.23 -2.48 -1.17
C GLY A 152 11.65 -2.04 0.17
N ASN A 153 11.97 -0.83 0.59
CA ASN A 153 11.59 -0.29 1.88
C ASN A 153 10.49 0.76 1.73
N TYR A 154 9.72 0.94 2.82
CA TYR A 154 8.83 2.08 2.97
C TYR A 154 9.63 3.37 3.14
N THR A 155 9.11 4.46 2.57
CA THR A 155 9.49 5.82 2.92
C THR A 155 8.35 6.44 3.72
N GLN A 156 8.67 7.02 4.87
CA GLN A 156 7.71 7.75 5.71
C GLN A 156 7.97 9.24 5.59
N SER A 157 6.88 10.02 5.46
CA SER A 157 6.95 11.48 5.44
C SER A 157 5.65 12.10 5.93
N THR A 158 5.56 13.41 5.85
CA THR A 158 4.35 14.21 6.13
C THR A 158 3.93 14.98 4.89
N VAL A 159 2.64 15.23 4.76
CA VAL A 159 2.02 16.04 3.69
C VAL A 159 2.47 17.48 3.77
#